data_7bb18aaf555e2172b108ed9cb12bd3ef
#
_entry.id   7bb18aaf555e2172b108ed9cb12bd3ef
#
_cell.length_a   1.000
_cell.length_b   1.000
_cell.length_c   1.000
_cell.angle_alpha   90.00
_cell.angle_beta   90.00
_cell.angle_gamma   90.00
#
_symmetry.space_group_name_H-M   'P 1'
#
loop_
_entity.id
_entity.type
_entity.pdbx_description
1 polymer ?
#
loop_
_entity_poly.entity_id
_entity_poly.type
_entity_poly.pdbx_seq_one_letter_code
_entity_poly.pdbx_strand_id
1 'polypeptide(L)'
;FEQAARDGATLVSLVSTALQRIDPTLFRTIVLGGSRQASQLPANCITTYGLTETGSGVVYNGTALRGVEIEIRDSIVYIKAPMLLRAYRDGSVPVDSNGWFRTGDRGSLSDNGVLQIEGREGDLIITGGENVWPEVVEDSLRDFESITDLCVAGVPDKEWGHAVHVWLVTTDSSKPSLDALRGHVKQTLPAHCAPRNVHFVAA
;
A
#
# COMPACT_ATOMS: atom_id res chain seq x y z
N PHE A 1 1.48 -22.92 5.71
CA PHE A 1 2.85 -22.44 5.39
C PHE A 1 3.91 -23.37 5.99
N GLU A 2 3.86 -23.70 7.27
CA GLU A 2 4.83 -24.59 7.93
C GLU A 2 4.96 -25.96 7.25
N GLN A 3 3.84 -26.56 6.79
CA GLN A 3 3.88 -27.83 6.09
C GLN A 3 4.64 -27.70 4.77
N ALA A 4 4.40 -26.63 4.00
CA ALA A 4 5.12 -26.39 2.76
C ALA A 4 6.64 -26.22 3.00
N ALA A 5 7.04 -25.53 4.09
CA ALA A 5 8.45 -25.42 4.47
C ALA A 5 9.05 -26.76 4.84
N ARG A 6 8.33 -27.61 5.60
CA ARG A 6 8.75 -28.99 5.91
C ARG A 6 8.88 -29.87 4.66
N ASP A 7 8.04 -29.62 3.65
CA ASP A 7 8.09 -30.31 2.36
C ASP A 7 9.16 -29.76 1.41
N GLY A 8 9.98 -28.80 1.89
CA GLY A 8 11.13 -28.28 1.17
C GLY A 8 10.91 -26.99 0.39
N ALA A 9 9.77 -26.32 0.56
CA ALA A 9 9.56 -25.00 -0.05
C ALA A 9 10.50 -23.96 0.61
N THR A 10 11.29 -23.28 -0.21
CA THR A 10 12.25 -22.26 0.23
C THR A 10 11.87 -20.84 -0.19
N LEU A 11 10.85 -20.70 -1.03
CA LEU A 11 10.35 -19.43 -1.53
C LEU A 11 8.83 -19.39 -1.34
N VAL A 12 8.32 -18.25 -0.89
CA VAL A 12 6.89 -18.01 -0.71
C VAL A 12 6.51 -16.60 -1.17
N SER A 13 5.33 -16.46 -1.78
CA SER A 13 4.74 -15.15 -2.08
C SER A 13 3.58 -14.89 -1.12
N LEU A 14 3.57 -13.73 -0.49
CA LEU A 14 2.65 -13.36 0.57
C LEU A 14 2.12 -11.94 0.38
N VAL A 15 1.04 -11.65 1.06
CA VAL A 15 0.59 -10.29 1.37
C VAL A 15 0.98 -9.95 2.82
N SER A 16 0.99 -8.66 3.16
CA SER A 16 1.45 -8.18 4.48
C SER A 16 0.75 -8.84 5.66
N THR A 17 -0.57 -9.06 5.57
CA THR A 17 -1.36 -9.73 6.61
C THR A 17 -0.99 -11.21 6.79
N ALA A 18 -0.58 -11.89 5.72
CA ALA A 18 -0.14 -13.28 5.80
C ALA A 18 1.27 -13.39 6.42
N LEU A 19 2.14 -12.41 6.16
CA LEU A 19 3.48 -12.36 6.75
C LEU A 19 3.42 -12.32 8.28
N GLN A 20 2.47 -11.60 8.86
CA GLN A 20 2.29 -11.50 10.32
C GLN A 20 1.88 -12.83 10.98
N ARG A 21 1.43 -13.81 10.20
CA ARG A 21 0.90 -15.10 10.67
C ARG A 21 1.87 -16.26 10.51
N ILE A 22 3.08 -16.01 10.04
CA ILE A 22 4.09 -17.03 9.80
C ILE A 22 5.40 -16.68 10.49
N ASP A 23 6.22 -17.69 10.73
CA ASP A 23 7.63 -17.46 11.05
C ASP A 23 8.40 -17.22 9.74
N PRO A 24 8.92 -16.00 9.50
CA PRO A 24 9.61 -15.68 8.26
C PRO A 24 10.93 -16.45 8.09
N THR A 25 11.51 -16.98 9.16
CA THR A 25 12.77 -17.73 9.09
C THR A 25 12.62 -19.10 8.42
N LEU A 26 11.38 -19.58 8.25
CA LEU A 26 11.08 -20.84 7.56
C LEU A 26 11.41 -20.80 6.06
N PHE A 27 11.51 -19.60 5.48
CA PHE A 27 11.72 -19.43 4.05
C PHE A 27 13.04 -18.69 3.77
N ARG A 28 13.74 -19.12 2.73
CA ARG A 28 14.93 -18.41 2.24
C ARG A 28 14.58 -17.04 1.67
N THR A 29 13.43 -16.95 0.98
CA THR A 29 12.98 -15.73 0.32
C THR A 29 11.47 -15.61 0.42
N ILE A 30 11.00 -14.44 0.83
CA ILE A 30 9.59 -14.07 0.87
C ILE A 30 9.37 -12.93 -0.13
N VAL A 31 8.53 -13.14 -1.14
CA VAL A 31 8.09 -12.09 -2.05
C VAL A 31 6.80 -11.49 -1.50
N LEU A 32 6.85 -10.21 -1.18
CA LEU A 32 5.76 -9.50 -0.51
C LEU A 32 5.12 -8.49 -1.46
N GLY A 33 3.82 -8.67 -1.75
CA GLY A 33 3.07 -7.83 -2.68
C GLY A 33 1.66 -7.52 -2.18
N GLY A 34 0.89 -6.83 -3.03
CA GLY A 34 -0.54 -6.60 -2.85
C GLY A 34 -0.94 -5.39 -2.02
N SER A 35 -0.04 -4.75 -1.29
CA SER A 35 -0.29 -3.51 -0.56
C SER A 35 1.02 -2.79 -0.25
N ARG A 36 0.93 -1.54 0.25
CA ARG A 36 2.09 -0.83 0.77
C ARG A 36 2.72 -1.62 1.92
N GLN A 37 4.04 -1.65 1.94
CA GLN A 37 4.82 -2.46 2.87
C GLN A 37 5.03 -1.72 4.20
N ALA A 38 5.09 -2.47 5.29
CA ALA A 38 5.53 -1.96 6.58
C ALA A 38 6.98 -1.42 6.49
N SER A 39 7.30 -0.42 7.33
CA SER A 39 8.62 0.21 7.36
C SER A 39 9.76 -0.73 7.78
N GLN A 40 9.43 -1.80 8.49
CA GLN A 40 10.40 -2.81 8.92
C GLN A 40 9.97 -4.19 8.42
N LEU A 41 10.75 -4.72 7.49
CA LEU A 41 10.53 -6.06 6.94
C LEU A 41 11.69 -6.99 7.35
N PRO A 42 11.42 -8.31 7.51
CA PRO A 42 12.47 -9.32 7.64
C PRO A 42 13.49 -9.22 6.49
N ALA A 43 14.75 -9.48 6.79
CA ALA A 43 15.86 -9.32 5.84
C ALA A 43 15.75 -10.20 4.57
N ASN A 44 14.98 -11.29 4.65
CA ASN A 44 14.70 -12.19 3.54
C ASN A 44 13.44 -11.83 2.74
N CYS A 45 12.81 -10.67 3.02
CA CYS A 45 11.68 -10.17 2.25
C CYS A 45 12.15 -9.34 1.05
N ILE A 46 11.49 -9.57 -0.08
CA ILE A 46 11.61 -8.79 -1.31
C ILE A 46 10.24 -8.18 -1.59
N THR A 47 10.15 -6.87 -1.62
CA THR A 47 8.90 -6.19 -1.97
C THR A 47 8.64 -6.26 -3.47
N THR A 48 7.39 -6.35 -3.89
CA THR A 48 7.04 -6.29 -5.31
C THR A 48 5.87 -5.34 -5.55
N TYR A 49 5.96 -4.60 -6.65
CA TYR A 49 4.88 -3.78 -7.18
C TYR A 49 4.49 -4.29 -8.56
N GLY A 50 3.20 -4.35 -8.79
CA GLY A 50 2.58 -4.76 -10.04
C GLY A 50 1.06 -4.78 -9.89
N LEU A 51 0.38 -4.94 -11.01
CA LEU A 51 -1.07 -4.89 -11.13
C LEU A 51 -1.56 -6.12 -11.90
N THR A 52 -2.87 -6.32 -11.93
CA THR A 52 -3.50 -7.32 -12.80
C THR A 52 -3.13 -7.07 -14.26
N GLU A 53 -3.03 -5.81 -14.64
CA GLU A 53 -2.66 -5.33 -15.97
C GLU A 53 -1.22 -5.66 -16.37
N THR A 54 -0.34 -5.88 -15.39
CA THR A 54 1.04 -6.34 -15.63
C THR A 54 1.21 -7.85 -15.46
N GLY A 55 0.10 -8.56 -15.17
CA GLY A 55 0.06 -10.02 -14.99
C GLY A 55 0.73 -10.53 -13.72
N SER A 56 1.59 -9.73 -13.08
CA SER A 56 2.30 -10.01 -11.82
C SER A 56 3.11 -8.80 -11.41
N GLY A 57 3.98 -8.95 -10.39
CA GLY A 57 4.97 -7.94 -10.02
C GLY A 57 5.97 -7.67 -11.14
N VAL A 58 6.21 -6.41 -11.42
CA VAL A 58 7.16 -5.92 -12.45
C VAL A 58 8.25 -5.04 -11.87
N VAL A 59 8.14 -4.66 -10.60
CA VAL A 59 9.15 -3.92 -9.84
C VAL A 59 9.45 -4.69 -8.55
N TYR A 60 10.71 -4.90 -8.24
CA TYR A 60 11.15 -5.62 -7.04
C TYR A 60 12.12 -4.75 -6.25
N ASN A 61 11.87 -4.54 -4.96
CA ASN A 61 12.61 -3.61 -4.11
C ASN A 61 12.79 -2.22 -4.77
N GLY A 62 11.72 -1.74 -5.45
CA GLY A 62 11.73 -0.48 -6.17
C GLY A 62 12.45 -0.50 -7.52
N THR A 63 13.10 -1.61 -7.90
CA THR A 63 13.82 -1.73 -9.17
C THR A 63 12.98 -2.47 -10.20
N ALA A 64 12.82 -1.86 -11.38
CA ALA A 64 12.08 -2.44 -12.49
C ALA A 64 12.77 -3.70 -13.03
N LEU A 65 11.98 -4.70 -13.44
CA LEU A 65 12.49 -5.86 -14.15
C LEU A 65 13.04 -5.47 -15.52
N ARG A 66 13.97 -6.29 -16.02
CA ARG A 66 14.53 -6.10 -17.36
C ARG A 66 13.42 -6.04 -18.43
N GLY A 67 13.42 -4.98 -19.22
CA GLY A 67 12.42 -4.72 -20.26
C GLY A 67 11.14 -4.03 -19.76
N VAL A 68 11.10 -3.64 -18.49
CA VAL A 68 10.06 -2.77 -17.91
C VAL A 68 10.61 -1.35 -17.86
N GLU A 69 9.90 -0.42 -18.46
CA GLU A 69 10.16 1.02 -18.41
C GLU A 69 9.14 1.68 -17.48
N ILE A 70 9.60 2.61 -16.66
CA ILE A 70 8.76 3.39 -15.74
C ILE A 70 8.95 4.87 -16.02
N GLU A 71 7.87 5.61 -16.08
CA GLU A 71 7.86 7.05 -16.22
C GLU A 71 6.88 7.66 -15.21
N ILE A 72 7.25 8.81 -14.65
CA ILE A 72 6.37 9.59 -13.77
C ILE A 72 5.88 10.82 -14.56
N ARG A 73 4.56 10.93 -14.73
CA ARG A 73 3.90 12.08 -15.36
C ARG A 73 2.87 12.65 -14.39
N ASP A 74 3.00 13.91 -13.99
CA ASP A 74 2.12 14.56 -13.00
C ASP A 74 1.99 13.75 -11.70
N SER A 75 3.11 13.19 -11.24
CA SER A 75 3.20 12.27 -10.08
C SER A 75 2.47 10.93 -10.28
N ILE A 76 1.95 10.62 -11.45
CA ILE A 76 1.34 9.31 -11.76
C ILE A 76 2.38 8.40 -12.38
N VAL A 77 2.37 7.14 -11.94
CA VAL A 77 3.22 6.08 -12.46
C VAL A 77 2.67 5.59 -13.80
N TYR A 78 3.52 5.59 -14.81
CA TYR A 78 3.26 4.98 -16.11
C TYR A 78 4.22 3.80 -16.30
N ILE A 79 3.72 2.71 -16.84
CA ILE A 79 4.49 1.49 -17.11
C ILE A 79 4.41 1.16 -18.58
N LYS A 80 5.56 0.81 -19.17
CA LYS A 80 5.64 0.21 -20.48
C LYS A 80 6.42 -1.10 -20.37
N ALA A 81 5.77 -2.20 -20.74
CA ALA A 81 6.32 -3.53 -20.53
C ALA A 81 5.74 -4.54 -21.53
N PRO A 82 6.51 -5.57 -21.92
CA PRO A 82 6.02 -6.58 -22.87
C PRO A 82 4.91 -7.48 -22.31
N MET A 83 4.75 -7.53 -20.97
CA MET A 83 3.72 -8.34 -20.30
C MET A 83 2.43 -7.57 -19.99
N LEU A 84 2.29 -6.31 -20.44
CA LEU A 84 1.03 -5.57 -20.25
C LEU A 84 -0.15 -6.28 -20.88
N LEU A 85 -1.31 -6.17 -20.26
CA LEU A 85 -2.56 -6.70 -20.79
C LEU A 85 -2.80 -6.17 -22.22
N ARG A 86 -3.39 -7.01 -23.05
CA ARG A 86 -3.75 -6.65 -24.42
C ARG A 86 -5.00 -5.76 -24.46
N ALA A 87 -6.00 -6.09 -23.67
CA ALA A 87 -7.27 -5.37 -23.56
C ALA A 87 -8.03 -5.81 -22.32
N TYR A 88 -8.95 -4.98 -21.85
CA TYR A 88 -9.96 -5.38 -20.86
C TYR A 88 -11.04 -6.26 -21.49
N ARG A 89 -11.91 -6.83 -20.65
CA ARG A 89 -12.99 -7.73 -21.08
C ARG A 89 -14.01 -7.04 -22.00
N ASP A 90 -14.21 -5.73 -21.83
CA ASP A 90 -15.08 -4.91 -22.65
C ASP A 90 -14.44 -4.52 -24.00
N GLY A 91 -13.22 -4.94 -24.26
CA GLY A 91 -12.44 -4.65 -25.46
C GLY A 91 -11.65 -3.34 -25.39
N SER A 92 -11.76 -2.56 -24.32
CA SER A 92 -10.97 -1.34 -24.17
C SER A 92 -9.48 -1.65 -23.99
N VAL A 93 -8.64 -0.84 -24.63
CA VAL A 93 -7.18 -0.97 -24.59
C VAL A 93 -6.61 0.15 -23.72
N PRO A 94 -6.05 -0.14 -22.54
CA PRO A 94 -5.68 0.87 -21.56
C PRO A 94 -4.29 1.48 -21.77
N VAL A 95 -3.63 1.22 -22.90
CA VAL A 95 -2.30 1.78 -23.20
C VAL A 95 -2.43 2.91 -24.23
N ASP A 96 -1.58 3.93 -24.10
CA ASP A 96 -1.52 5.02 -25.06
C ASP A 96 -0.85 4.58 -26.40
N SER A 97 -0.80 5.48 -27.38
CA SER A 97 -0.23 5.24 -28.71
C SER A 97 1.28 4.86 -28.67
N ASN A 98 1.98 5.16 -27.57
CA ASN A 98 3.39 4.85 -27.36
C ASN A 98 3.60 3.58 -26.52
N GLY A 99 2.50 2.90 -26.15
CA GLY A 99 2.53 1.65 -25.37
C GLY A 99 2.66 1.85 -23.85
N TRP A 100 2.37 3.05 -23.34
CA TRP A 100 2.38 3.33 -21.91
C TRP A 100 1.00 3.07 -21.30
N PHE A 101 1.01 2.32 -20.20
CA PHE A 101 -0.14 2.08 -19.34
C PHE A 101 -0.12 3.07 -18.16
N ARG A 102 -1.22 3.80 -17.98
CA ARG A 102 -1.44 4.67 -16.82
C ARG A 102 -1.98 3.86 -15.66
N THR A 103 -1.20 3.72 -14.58
CA THR A 103 -1.59 2.83 -13.45
C THR A 103 -2.66 3.42 -12.55
N GLY A 104 -2.76 4.75 -12.49
CA GLY A 104 -3.55 5.46 -11.48
C GLY A 104 -2.88 5.52 -10.11
N ASP A 105 -1.72 4.88 -9.94
CA ASP A 105 -0.93 5.00 -8.74
C ASP A 105 -0.02 6.21 -8.81
N ARG A 106 0.13 6.92 -7.70
CA ARG A 106 1.09 8.02 -7.57
C ARG A 106 2.41 7.49 -7.05
N GLY A 107 3.47 8.10 -7.52
CA GLY A 107 4.81 7.72 -7.08
C GLY A 107 5.89 8.63 -7.63
N SER A 108 7.10 8.35 -7.23
CA SER A 108 8.31 9.05 -7.64
C SER A 108 9.42 8.08 -7.97
N LEU A 109 10.39 8.53 -8.76
CA LEU A 109 11.65 7.82 -8.99
C LEU A 109 12.76 8.58 -8.30
N SER A 110 13.56 7.88 -7.51
CA SER A 110 14.81 8.45 -6.97
C SER A 110 15.84 8.66 -8.08
N ASP A 111 16.91 9.39 -7.79
CA ASP A 111 18.04 9.61 -8.72
C ASP A 111 18.66 8.29 -9.22
N ASN A 112 18.54 7.22 -8.45
CA ASN A 112 19.01 5.87 -8.80
C ASN A 112 17.93 5.03 -9.52
N GLY A 113 16.80 5.63 -9.90
CA GLY A 113 15.71 4.94 -10.60
C GLY A 113 14.89 3.99 -9.72
N VAL A 114 14.94 4.14 -8.39
CA VAL A 114 14.13 3.33 -7.46
C VAL A 114 12.74 3.94 -7.38
N LEU A 115 11.72 3.15 -7.74
CA LEU A 115 10.32 3.52 -7.67
C LEU A 115 9.84 3.51 -6.21
N GLN A 116 9.18 4.60 -5.82
CA GLN A 116 8.43 4.70 -4.57
C GLN A 116 6.97 4.98 -4.90
N ILE A 117 6.07 4.14 -4.39
CA ILE A 117 4.62 4.33 -4.52
C ILE A 117 4.14 5.13 -3.31
N GLU A 118 3.39 6.20 -3.58
CA GLU A 118 2.89 7.14 -2.56
C GLU A 118 1.42 6.86 -2.20
N GLY A 119 0.63 6.33 -3.14
CA GLY A 119 -0.79 6.03 -2.95
C GLY A 119 -1.51 5.91 -4.28
N ARG A 120 -2.84 5.79 -4.24
CA ARG A 120 -3.68 5.68 -5.43
C ARG A 120 -4.47 6.96 -5.64
N GLU A 121 -4.52 7.48 -6.87
CA GLU A 121 -5.17 8.77 -7.20
C GLU A 121 -6.62 8.86 -6.72
N GLY A 122 -7.37 7.74 -6.78
CA GLY A 122 -8.76 7.67 -6.31
C GLY A 122 -8.94 7.65 -4.80
N ASP A 123 -7.87 7.41 -4.05
CA ASP A 123 -7.92 7.26 -2.59
C ASP A 123 -7.52 8.54 -1.84
N LEU A 124 -7.08 9.56 -2.59
CA LEU A 124 -6.68 10.84 -2.01
C LEU A 124 -7.83 11.51 -1.25
N ILE A 125 -7.63 11.77 0.02
CA ILE A 125 -8.56 12.51 0.88
C ILE A 125 -8.19 14.00 0.81
N ILE A 126 -9.12 14.83 0.34
CA ILE A 126 -8.96 16.28 0.36
C ILE A 126 -9.73 16.81 1.58
N THR A 127 -9.00 17.18 2.63
CA THR A 127 -9.56 17.65 3.89
C THR A 127 -9.14 19.11 4.17
N GLY A 128 -10.09 20.04 4.17
CA GLY A 128 -9.80 21.47 4.39
C GLY A 128 -8.84 22.06 3.37
N GLY A 129 -8.78 21.53 2.14
CA GLY A 129 -7.84 21.94 1.09
C GLY A 129 -6.47 21.24 1.13
N GLU A 130 -6.23 20.42 2.14
CA GLU A 130 -5.00 19.65 2.30
C GLU A 130 -5.14 18.22 1.78
N ASN A 131 -4.08 17.70 1.18
CA ASN A 131 -4.03 16.35 0.64
C ASN A 131 -3.57 15.35 1.71
N VAL A 132 -4.37 14.32 1.96
CA VAL A 132 -4.04 13.24 2.89
C VAL A 132 -4.13 11.90 2.16
N TRP A 133 -3.04 11.16 2.17
CA TRP A 133 -2.99 9.79 1.68
C TRP A 133 -3.41 8.84 2.79
N PRO A 134 -4.46 8.02 2.61
CA PRO A 134 -4.88 7.03 3.58
C PRO A 134 -3.72 6.17 4.09
N GLU A 135 -2.91 5.67 3.18
CA GLU A 135 -1.81 4.76 3.48
C GLU A 135 -0.75 5.38 4.40
N VAL A 136 -0.51 6.68 4.28
CA VAL A 136 0.46 7.39 5.15
C VAL A 136 -0.06 7.44 6.59
N VAL A 137 -1.37 7.64 6.76
CA VAL A 137 -2.01 7.63 8.08
C VAL A 137 -2.09 6.20 8.62
N GLU A 138 -2.40 5.23 7.77
CA GLU A 138 -2.39 3.81 8.13
C GLU A 138 -1.03 3.36 8.61
N ASP A 139 0.05 3.71 7.90
CA ASP A 139 1.41 3.37 8.29
C ASP A 139 1.79 3.98 9.64
N SER A 140 1.37 5.22 9.90
CA SER A 140 1.64 5.88 11.19
C SER A 140 0.91 5.22 12.37
N LEU A 141 -0.23 4.57 12.12
CA LEU A 141 -1.04 3.90 13.13
C LEU A 141 -0.75 2.40 13.27
N ARG A 142 0.01 1.83 12.35
CA ARG A 142 0.26 0.38 12.29
C ARG A 142 0.99 -0.17 13.52
N ASP A 143 1.89 0.62 14.08
CA ASP A 143 2.66 0.27 15.28
C ASP A 143 1.96 0.68 16.59
N PHE A 144 0.71 1.18 16.51
CA PHE A 144 -0.03 1.54 17.70
C PHE A 144 -0.47 0.28 18.44
N GLU A 145 -0.08 0.21 19.71
CA GLU A 145 -0.41 -0.93 20.58
C GLU A 145 -1.94 -1.19 20.57
N SER A 146 -2.35 -2.43 20.48
CA SER A 146 -3.73 -2.89 20.39
C SER A 146 -4.39 -2.89 19.00
N ILE A 147 -3.83 -2.31 17.97
CA ILE A 147 -4.38 -2.37 16.62
C ILE A 147 -3.88 -3.65 15.92
N THR A 148 -4.80 -4.47 15.43
CA THR A 148 -4.49 -5.69 14.67
C THR A 148 -4.73 -5.53 13.17
N ASP A 149 -5.67 -4.66 12.80
CA ASP A 149 -5.93 -4.29 11.41
C ASP A 149 -6.57 -2.90 11.37
N LEU A 150 -6.37 -2.18 10.27
CA LEU A 150 -6.92 -0.84 10.11
C LEU A 150 -7.14 -0.48 8.64
N CYS A 151 -8.07 0.46 8.45
CA CYS A 151 -8.31 1.11 7.18
C CYS A 151 -8.60 2.59 7.41
N VAL A 152 -8.03 3.45 6.57
CA VAL A 152 -8.29 4.90 6.58
C VAL A 152 -9.01 5.28 5.30
N ALA A 153 -10.04 6.11 5.42
CA ALA A 153 -10.76 6.63 4.27
C ALA A 153 -11.31 8.04 4.53
N GLY A 154 -11.54 8.78 3.45
CA GLY A 154 -12.23 10.06 3.47
C GLY A 154 -13.75 9.87 3.52
N VAL A 155 -14.38 10.46 4.53
CA VAL A 155 -15.85 10.50 4.62
C VAL A 155 -16.32 11.91 4.28
N PRO A 156 -17.36 12.09 3.43
CA PRO A 156 -17.90 13.40 3.12
C PRO A 156 -18.24 14.20 4.38
N ASP A 157 -17.74 15.42 4.47
CA ASP A 157 -17.90 16.33 5.60
C ASP A 157 -18.24 17.74 5.12
N LYS A 158 -19.19 18.41 5.80
CA LYS A 158 -19.69 19.73 5.37
C LYS A 158 -18.69 20.85 5.57
N GLU A 159 -17.82 20.75 6.57
CA GLU A 159 -16.82 21.76 6.90
C GLU A 159 -15.50 21.53 6.15
N TRP A 160 -15.11 20.25 6.00
CA TRP A 160 -13.77 19.87 5.54
C TRP A 160 -13.76 19.32 4.10
N GLY A 161 -14.93 19.19 3.45
CA GLY A 161 -15.08 18.46 2.18
C GLY A 161 -15.05 16.95 2.42
N HIS A 162 -13.94 16.43 2.91
CA HIS A 162 -13.82 15.08 3.46
C HIS A 162 -13.12 15.14 4.82
N ALA A 163 -13.58 14.31 5.75
CA ALA A 163 -12.94 14.08 7.03
C ALA A 163 -12.16 12.75 6.99
N VAL A 164 -10.97 12.73 7.57
CA VAL A 164 -10.18 11.52 7.73
C VAL A 164 -10.82 10.66 8.80
N HIS A 165 -11.31 9.47 8.42
CA HIS A 165 -11.85 8.47 9.33
C HIS A 165 -10.97 7.24 9.37
N VAL A 166 -10.91 6.57 10.52
CA VAL A 166 -10.18 5.32 10.69
C VAL A 166 -11.12 4.23 11.19
N TRP A 167 -11.05 3.06 10.57
CA TRP A 167 -11.69 1.82 11.02
C TRP A 167 -10.62 0.92 11.61
N LEU A 168 -10.87 0.41 12.81
CA LEU A 168 -9.89 -0.37 13.57
C LEU A 168 -10.47 -1.72 13.96
N VAL A 169 -9.66 -2.75 13.79
CA VAL A 169 -9.78 -4.02 14.50
C VAL A 169 -8.77 -3.98 15.63
N THR A 170 -9.24 -4.24 16.85
CA THR A 170 -8.39 -4.20 18.06
C THR A 170 -8.39 -5.55 18.76
N THR A 171 -7.33 -5.81 19.52
CA THR A 171 -7.32 -6.91 20.50
C THR A 171 -8.38 -6.65 21.58
N ASP A 172 -9.00 -7.70 22.10
CA ASP A 172 -10.27 -7.72 22.88
C ASP A 172 -10.43 -6.75 24.06
N SER A 173 -9.40 -6.06 24.50
CA SER A 173 -9.45 -5.35 25.78
C SER A 173 -9.16 -3.85 25.70
N SER A 174 -8.71 -3.32 24.57
CA SER A 174 -8.21 -1.95 24.53
C SER A 174 -8.63 -1.21 23.27
N LYS A 175 -9.75 -0.49 23.37
CA LYS A 175 -10.15 0.47 22.33
C LYS A 175 -9.42 1.79 22.56
N PRO A 176 -8.50 2.19 21.67
CA PRO A 176 -7.83 3.47 21.81
C PRO A 176 -8.83 4.63 21.70
N SER A 177 -8.63 5.69 22.47
CA SER A 177 -9.44 6.90 22.32
C SER A 177 -9.06 7.63 21.03
N LEU A 178 -10.00 8.40 20.45
CA LEU A 178 -9.72 9.24 19.30
C LEU A 178 -8.56 10.21 19.58
N ASP A 179 -8.49 10.76 20.78
CA ASP A 179 -7.41 11.70 21.17
C ASP A 179 -6.04 11.01 21.22
N ALA A 180 -5.97 9.75 21.66
CA ALA A 180 -4.73 8.97 21.65
C ALA A 180 -4.25 8.72 20.22
N LEU A 181 -5.14 8.31 19.31
CA LEU A 181 -4.84 8.12 17.88
C LEU A 181 -4.38 9.42 17.22
N ARG A 182 -5.08 10.53 17.48
CA ARG A 182 -4.71 11.86 16.97
C ARG A 182 -3.35 12.32 17.50
N GLY A 183 -3.09 12.08 18.78
CA GLY A 183 -1.81 12.38 19.41
C GLY A 183 -0.66 11.61 18.76
N HIS A 184 -0.88 10.33 18.49
CA HIS A 184 0.11 9.46 17.84
C HIS A 184 0.41 9.91 16.41
N VAL A 185 -0.61 10.11 15.58
CA VAL A 185 -0.44 10.58 14.18
C VAL A 185 0.32 11.90 14.13
N LYS A 186 0.02 12.85 15.02
CA LYS A 186 0.67 14.17 15.07
C LYS A 186 2.14 14.15 15.49
N GLN A 187 2.66 13.04 15.99
CA GLN A 187 4.10 12.92 16.30
C GLN A 187 4.95 12.84 15.02
N THR A 188 4.40 12.31 13.95
CA THR A 188 5.13 12.05 12.70
C THR A 188 4.52 12.72 11.47
N LEU A 189 3.24 13.10 11.53
CA LEU A 189 2.49 13.66 10.40
C LEU A 189 1.88 15.02 10.73
N PRO A 190 1.60 15.85 9.72
CA PRO A 190 0.88 17.12 9.89
C PRO A 190 -0.51 16.93 10.55
N ALA A 191 -0.99 17.97 11.23
CA ALA A 191 -2.22 17.91 12.01
C ALA A 191 -3.48 17.56 11.19
N HIS A 192 -3.53 17.89 9.90
CA HIS A 192 -4.64 17.59 9.01
C HIS A 192 -4.75 16.08 8.68
N CYS A 193 -3.66 15.31 8.85
CA CYS A 193 -3.66 13.86 8.72
C CYS A 193 -4.33 13.15 9.90
N ALA A 194 -4.48 13.83 11.04
CA ALA A 194 -5.03 13.20 12.23
C ALA A 194 -6.51 12.86 12.05
N PRO A 195 -6.94 11.62 12.38
CA PRO A 195 -8.32 11.18 12.18
C PRO A 195 -9.31 12.06 12.97
N ARG A 196 -10.47 12.29 12.35
CA ARG A 196 -11.57 13.01 12.98
C ARG A 196 -12.58 12.08 13.63
N ASN A 197 -12.58 10.83 13.22
CA ASN A 197 -13.46 9.83 13.80
C ASN A 197 -12.80 8.43 13.76
N VAL A 198 -13.21 7.59 14.70
CA VAL A 198 -12.76 6.19 14.81
C VAL A 198 -13.97 5.27 14.87
N HIS A 199 -13.91 4.19 14.07
CA HIS A 199 -14.90 3.13 14.01
C HIS A 199 -14.25 1.82 14.42
N PHE A 200 -14.85 1.13 15.38
CA PHE A 200 -14.37 -0.20 15.77
C PHE A 200 -15.19 -1.26 15.05
N VAL A 201 -14.50 -2.16 14.37
CA VAL A 201 -15.10 -3.25 13.61
C VAL A 201 -14.68 -4.59 14.20
N ALA A 202 -15.52 -5.59 14.02
CA ALA A 202 -15.18 -6.97 14.39
C ALA A 202 -14.17 -7.53 13.38
N ALA A 203 -13.30 -8.43 13.88
CA ALA A 203 -12.32 -9.16 13.07
C ALA A 203 -12.99 -10.15 12.10
#